data_cd29b8601bbdebed0312109272a23955
#
_entry.id   cd29b8601bbdebed0312109272a23955
#
_cell.length_a   1.000
_cell.length_b   1.000
_cell.length_c   1.000
_cell.angle_alpha   90.00
_cell.angle_beta   90.00
_cell.angle_gamma   90.00
#
_symmetry.space_group_name_H-M   'P 1'
#
loop_
_entity.id
_entity.type
_entity.pdbx_description
1 polymer ?
#
loop_
_entity_poly.entity_id
_entity_poly.type
_entity_poly.pdbx_seq_one_letter_code
_entity_poly.pdbx_strand_id
1 'polypeptide(L)'
;KQAFNLFFAADEDARRDEEIGYHQQLDRFFASLQGGSPGQIDAELEALLSACEKGSVRTVRSVGVLMLVRCLRILREINPEYSQIFIDSAIQDRIYEFKSMWEFRRLAQDMTMQMRTILSDRQNQTDWLITEVNDFIAQNYCGHVTLAEIADSVHVNRSYLSRIYKERTGKNVFDVINARRVEKAKELLQTTNMRVYEVALFVGFEDAA
;
A
#
# COMPACT_ATOMS: atom_id res chain seq x y z
N LYS A 1 11.18 51.80 -13.59
CA LYS A 1 11.84 50.76 -12.76
C LYS A 1 10.82 50.07 -11.80
N GLN A 2 9.93 50.84 -11.13
CA GLN A 2 8.92 50.23 -10.21
C GLN A 2 7.88 49.35 -10.94
N ALA A 3 7.36 49.76 -12.09
CA ALA A 3 6.38 49.00 -12.88
C ALA A 3 6.99 47.69 -13.45
N PHE A 4 8.29 47.69 -13.78
CA PHE A 4 9.01 46.50 -14.24
C PHE A 4 9.19 45.46 -13.13
N ASN A 5 9.52 45.90 -11.92
CA ASN A 5 9.63 44.99 -10.76
C ASN A 5 8.30 44.40 -10.31
N LEU A 6 7.18 45.15 -10.45
CA LEU A 6 5.84 44.65 -10.14
C LEU A 6 5.39 43.58 -11.17
N PHE A 7 5.78 43.71 -12.43
CA PHE A 7 5.43 42.74 -13.47
C PHE A 7 6.19 41.41 -13.28
N PHE A 8 7.45 41.47 -12.91
CA PHE A 8 8.26 40.27 -12.60
C PHE A 8 7.81 39.59 -11.31
N ALA A 9 7.44 40.33 -10.27
CA ALA A 9 6.92 39.77 -9.02
C ALA A 9 5.56 39.05 -9.23
N ALA A 10 4.66 39.63 -10.06
CA ALA A 10 3.40 38.99 -10.40
C ALA A 10 3.57 37.70 -11.23
N ASP A 11 4.60 37.64 -12.10
CA ASP A 11 4.92 36.46 -12.90
C ASP A 11 5.59 35.35 -12.05
N GLU A 12 6.37 35.71 -11.03
CA GLU A 12 6.94 34.74 -10.06
C GLU A 12 5.88 34.20 -9.10
N ASP A 13 4.94 35.03 -8.64
CA ASP A 13 3.85 34.58 -7.77
C ASP A 13 2.87 33.68 -8.54
N ALA A 14 2.52 34.03 -9.78
CA ALA A 14 1.71 33.18 -10.65
C ALA A 14 2.36 31.82 -10.93
N ARG A 15 3.69 31.77 -11.14
CA ARG A 15 4.44 30.52 -11.30
C ARG A 15 4.50 29.68 -10.02
N ARG A 16 4.60 30.35 -8.86
CA ARG A 16 4.53 29.66 -7.56
C ARG A 16 3.16 29.04 -7.31
N ASP A 17 2.09 29.76 -7.62
CA ASP A 17 0.73 29.26 -7.46
C ASP A 17 0.42 28.08 -8.41
N GLU A 18 0.95 28.11 -9.64
CA GLU A 18 0.87 26.97 -10.57
C GLU A 18 1.67 25.75 -10.05
N GLU A 19 2.90 25.93 -9.56
CA GLU A 19 3.68 24.83 -8.97
C GLU A 19 3.00 24.23 -7.75
N ILE A 20 2.41 25.04 -6.88
CA ILE A 20 1.64 24.59 -5.70
C ILE A 20 0.41 23.78 -6.17
N GLY A 21 -0.28 24.21 -7.22
CA GLY A 21 -1.44 23.50 -7.77
C GLY A 21 -1.10 22.07 -8.24
N TYR A 22 0.00 21.88 -8.96
CA TYR A 22 0.43 20.54 -9.43
C TYR A 22 0.83 19.61 -8.28
N HIS A 23 1.48 20.13 -7.24
CA HIS A 23 1.85 19.34 -6.06
C HIS A 23 0.61 18.82 -5.33
N GLN A 24 -0.41 19.63 -5.13
CA GLN A 24 -1.66 19.20 -4.50
C GLN A 24 -2.38 18.14 -5.33
N GLN A 25 -2.42 18.28 -6.65
CA GLN A 25 -3.02 17.28 -7.53
C GLN A 25 -2.23 15.95 -7.51
N LEU A 26 -0.90 16.03 -7.50
CA LEU A 26 -0.04 14.86 -7.35
C LEU A 26 -0.29 14.16 -6.00
N ASP A 27 -0.42 14.91 -4.91
CA ASP A 27 -0.70 14.34 -3.60
C ASP A 27 -2.03 13.58 -3.57
N ARG A 28 -3.10 14.16 -4.14
CA ARG A 28 -4.41 13.53 -4.26
C ARG A 28 -4.35 12.26 -5.11
N PHE A 29 -3.69 12.34 -6.26
CA PHE A 29 -3.52 11.20 -7.16
C PHE A 29 -2.78 10.04 -6.45
N PHE A 30 -1.66 10.31 -5.78
CA PHE A 30 -0.91 9.27 -5.07
C PHE A 30 -1.64 8.73 -3.83
N ALA A 31 -2.42 9.54 -3.14
CA ALA A 31 -3.30 9.08 -2.08
C ALA A 31 -4.38 8.12 -2.62
N SER A 32 -4.98 8.44 -3.78
CA SER A 32 -5.95 7.57 -4.43
C SER A 32 -5.35 6.25 -4.91
N LEU A 33 -4.11 6.24 -5.40
CA LEU A 33 -3.38 5.02 -5.78
C LEU A 33 -3.17 4.06 -4.61
N GLN A 34 -3.00 4.57 -3.39
CA GLN A 34 -2.72 3.74 -2.20
C GLN A 34 -3.98 3.19 -1.52
N GLY A 35 -5.14 3.79 -1.71
CA GLY A 35 -6.34 3.38 -0.99
C GLY A 35 -7.68 3.71 -1.68
N GLY A 36 -7.65 4.27 -2.88
CA GLY A 36 -8.86 4.65 -3.62
C GLY A 36 -9.44 3.52 -4.46
N SER A 37 -10.72 3.70 -4.84
CA SER A 37 -11.35 2.84 -5.84
C SER A 37 -10.77 3.11 -7.24
N PRO A 38 -10.88 2.15 -8.20
CA PRO A 38 -10.43 2.36 -9.57
C PRO A 38 -10.94 3.65 -10.21
N GLY A 39 -12.23 3.97 -10.05
CA GLY A 39 -12.82 5.19 -10.59
C GLY A 39 -12.29 6.47 -9.93
N GLN A 40 -11.92 6.42 -8.68
CA GLN A 40 -11.31 7.53 -7.96
C GLN A 40 -9.88 7.79 -8.46
N ILE A 41 -9.11 6.75 -8.71
CA ILE A 41 -7.76 6.85 -9.28
C ILE A 41 -7.84 7.50 -10.67
N ASP A 42 -8.77 7.04 -11.52
CA ASP A 42 -8.96 7.57 -12.86
C ASP A 42 -9.39 9.06 -12.83
N ALA A 43 -10.28 9.43 -11.91
CA ALA A 43 -10.72 10.82 -11.73
C ALA A 43 -9.57 11.74 -11.28
N GLU A 44 -8.73 11.32 -10.33
CA GLU A 44 -7.59 12.13 -9.86
C GLU A 44 -6.49 12.22 -10.92
N LEU A 45 -6.27 11.16 -11.72
CA LEU A 45 -5.37 11.20 -12.87
C LEU A 45 -5.85 12.23 -13.91
N GLU A 46 -7.13 12.19 -14.27
CA GLU A 46 -7.70 13.15 -15.23
C GLU A 46 -7.65 14.59 -14.70
N ALA A 47 -7.87 14.81 -13.41
CA ALA A 47 -7.72 16.13 -12.79
C ALA A 47 -6.28 16.65 -12.89
N LEU A 48 -5.28 15.78 -12.64
CA LEU A 48 -3.86 16.11 -12.80
C LEU A 48 -3.52 16.44 -14.27
N LEU A 49 -3.96 15.60 -15.20
CA LEU A 49 -3.73 15.80 -16.63
C LEU A 49 -4.37 17.09 -17.15
N SER A 50 -5.61 17.40 -16.74
CA SER A 50 -6.30 18.63 -17.09
C SER A 50 -5.58 19.89 -16.54
N ALA A 51 -5.01 19.80 -15.34
CA ALA A 51 -4.16 20.86 -14.81
C ALA A 51 -2.91 21.06 -15.69
N CYS A 52 -2.29 19.98 -16.14
CA CYS A 52 -1.11 20.00 -17.00
C CYS A 52 -1.37 20.61 -18.40
N GLU A 53 -2.60 20.56 -18.92
CA GLU A 53 -2.93 21.10 -20.26
C GLU A 53 -2.69 22.62 -20.38
N LYS A 54 -2.74 23.33 -19.25
CA LYS A 54 -2.48 24.78 -19.18
C LYS A 54 -1.00 25.12 -18.99
N GLY A 55 -0.20 24.11 -18.65
CA GLY A 55 1.21 24.29 -18.32
C GLY A 55 2.14 24.29 -19.53
N SER A 56 3.36 24.79 -19.35
CA SER A 56 4.41 24.68 -20.35
C SER A 56 4.91 23.23 -20.46
N VAL A 57 5.50 22.84 -21.59
CA VAL A 57 6.16 21.53 -21.78
C VAL A 57 7.18 21.26 -20.68
N ARG A 58 7.88 22.29 -20.20
CA ARG A 58 8.84 22.20 -19.12
C ARG A 58 8.16 21.80 -17.79
N THR A 59 7.05 22.45 -17.46
CA THR A 59 6.23 22.17 -16.28
C THR A 59 5.69 20.74 -16.32
N VAL A 60 5.15 20.32 -17.46
CA VAL A 60 4.62 18.97 -17.66
C VAL A 60 5.70 17.90 -17.51
N ARG A 61 6.93 18.16 -18.00
CA ARG A 61 8.08 17.27 -17.75
C ARG A 61 8.43 17.16 -16.27
N SER A 62 8.43 18.27 -15.54
CA SER A 62 8.67 18.27 -14.10
C SER A 62 7.62 17.42 -13.37
N VAL A 63 6.35 17.52 -13.73
CA VAL A 63 5.28 16.66 -13.20
C VAL A 63 5.54 15.19 -13.51
N GLY A 64 5.94 14.85 -14.74
CA GLY A 64 6.29 13.49 -15.13
C GLY A 64 7.46 12.91 -14.32
N VAL A 65 8.51 13.70 -14.11
CA VAL A 65 9.65 13.30 -13.24
C VAL A 65 9.20 13.09 -11.80
N LEU A 66 8.37 13.98 -11.25
CA LEU A 66 7.83 13.83 -9.89
C LEU A 66 6.94 12.59 -9.76
N MET A 67 6.12 12.29 -10.76
CA MET A 67 5.34 11.06 -10.82
C MET A 67 6.25 9.84 -10.76
N LEU A 68 7.29 9.78 -11.59
CA LEU A 68 8.25 8.67 -11.61
C LEU A 68 8.95 8.50 -10.26
N VAL A 69 9.48 9.58 -9.69
CA VAL A 69 10.17 9.53 -8.39
C VAL A 69 9.27 9.01 -7.28
N ARG A 70 8.01 9.45 -7.24
CA ARG A 70 7.02 8.98 -6.26
C ARG A 70 6.64 7.51 -6.49
N CYS A 71 6.45 7.08 -7.72
CA CYS A 71 6.24 5.66 -8.05
C CYS A 71 7.40 4.80 -7.57
N LEU A 72 8.64 5.18 -7.90
CA LEU A 72 9.83 4.45 -7.48
C LEU A 72 9.97 4.39 -5.95
N ARG A 73 9.62 5.46 -5.24
CA ARG A 73 9.61 5.47 -3.78
C ARG A 73 8.64 4.45 -3.20
N ILE A 74 7.39 4.46 -3.67
CA ILE A 74 6.35 3.51 -3.23
C ILE A 74 6.77 2.07 -3.53
N LEU A 75 7.28 1.81 -4.73
CA LEU A 75 7.72 0.48 -5.14
C LEU A 75 8.89 -0.03 -4.30
N ARG A 76 9.85 0.85 -3.98
CA ARG A 76 11.00 0.50 -3.14
C ARG A 76 10.60 0.16 -1.69
N GLU A 77 9.58 0.82 -1.16
CA GLU A 77 9.02 0.51 0.17
C GLU A 77 8.32 -0.86 0.18
N ILE A 78 7.80 -1.30 -0.96
CA ILE A 78 7.14 -2.61 -1.12
C ILE A 78 8.18 -3.71 -1.33
N ASN A 79 8.93 -3.62 -2.41
CA ASN A 79 10.03 -4.51 -2.76
C ASN A 79 10.98 -3.77 -3.71
N PRO A 80 12.29 -3.69 -3.41
CA PRO A 80 13.28 -3.06 -4.28
C PRO A 80 13.29 -3.59 -5.72
N GLU A 81 12.95 -4.87 -5.93
CA GLU A 81 12.90 -5.48 -7.27
C GLU A 81 11.83 -4.86 -8.16
N TYR A 82 10.69 -4.42 -7.60
CA TYR A 82 9.65 -3.75 -8.38
C TYR A 82 10.10 -2.41 -8.96
N SER A 83 11.03 -1.73 -8.29
CA SER A 83 11.58 -0.48 -8.82
C SER A 83 12.39 -0.71 -10.11
N GLN A 84 13.00 -1.89 -10.28
CA GLN A 84 13.77 -2.23 -11.47
C GLN A 84 12.85 -2.38 -12.71
N ILE A 85 11.66 -2.94 -12.55
CA ILE A 85 10.67 -3.07 -13.63
C ILE A 85 10.30 -1.69 -14.21
N PHE A 86 10.15 -0.69 -13.35
CA PHE A 86 9.86 0.69 -13.78
C PHE A 86 11.05 1.35 -14.48
N ILE A 87 12.27 1.06 -14.05
CA ILE A 87 13.50 1.58 -14.66
C ILE A 87 13.70 0.93 -16.04
N ASP A 88 13.52 -0.39 -16.14
CA ASP A 88 13.70 -1.16 -17.38
C ASP A 88 12.64 -0.84 -18.45
N SER A 89 11.50 -0.25 -18.07
CA SER A 89 10.42 0.12 -18.99
C SER A 89 10.71 1.38 -19.85
N ALA A 90 11.93 1.93 -19.79
CA ALA A 90 12.33 3.14 -20.49
C ALA A 90 11.44 4.38 -20.22
N ILE A 91 10.72 4.38 -19.07
CA ILE A 91 9.83 5.49 -18.70
C ILE A 91 10.61 6.80 -18.60
N GLN A 92 11.84 6.76 -18.10
CA GLN A 92 12.68 7.95 -17.99
C GLN A 92 12.90 8.63 -19.33
N ASP A 93 13.29 7.85 -20.36
CA ASP A 93 13.54 8.38 -21.71
C ASP A 93 12.26 8.99 -22.29
N ARG A 94 11.14 8.31 -22.13
CA ARG A 94 9.82 8.79 -22.58
C ARG A 94 9.41 10.11 -21.91
N ILE A 95 9.76 10.33 -20.62
CA ILE A 95 9.50 11.60 -19.92
C ILE A 95 10.27 12.77 -20.55
N TYR A 96 11.48 12.54 -21.05
CA TYR A 96 12.27 13.58 -21.69
C TYR A 96 11.97 13.78 -23.17
N GLU A 97 11.45 12.76 -23.84
CA GLU A 97 11.24 12.72 -25.28
C GLU A 97 9.84 13.14 -25.73
N PHE A 98 8.83 13.12 -24.86
CA PHE A 98 7.46 13.47 -25.29
C PHE A 98 7.39 14.91 -25.83
N LYS A 99 6.63 15.10 -26.90
CA LYS A 99 6.49 16.37 -27.63
C LYS A 99 5.06 16.94 -27.56
N SER A 100 4.12 16.17 -27.05
CA SER A 100 2.70 16.58 -27.00
C SER A 100 2.03 16.15 -25.69
N MET A 101 0.97 16.85 -25.31
CA MET A 101 0.13 16.46 -24.17
C MET A 101 -0.49 15.07 -24.34
N TRP A 102 -0.77 14.67 -25.57
CA TRP A 102 -1.29 13.33 -25.85
C TRP A 102 -0.26 12.23 -25.48
N GLU A 103 1.00 12.42 -25.82
CA GLU A 103 2.08 11.50 -25.46
C GLU A 103 2.31 11.46 -23.95
N PHE A 104 2.25 12.61 -23.29
CA PHE A 104 2.34 12.68 -21.82
C PHE A 104 1.16 11.97 -21.15
N ARG A 105 -0.08 12.21 -21.63
CA ARG A 105 -1.28 11.53 -21.14
C ARG A 105 -1.13 10.01 -21.22
N ARG A 106 -0.69 9.50 -22.37
CA ARG A 106 -0.45 8.07 -22.57
C ARG A 106 0.61 7.53 -21.60
N LEU A 107 1.71 8.25 -21.43
CA LEU A 107 2.76 7.89 -20.47
C LEU A 107 2.23 7.81 -19.04
N ALA A 108 1.49 8.82 -18.60
CA ALA A 108 0.91 8.85 -17.25
C ALA A 108 -0.11 7.72 -17.02
N GLN A 109 -0.91 7.39 -18.03
CA GLN A 109 -1.84 6.26 -18.00
C GLN A 109 -1.08 4.92 -17.92
N ASP A 110 -0.02 4.72 -18.72
CA ASP A 110 0.82 3.52 -18.68
C ASP A 110 1.45 3.35 -17.28
N MET A 111 2.02 4.41 -16.71
CA MET A 111 2.58 4.40 -15.36
C MET A 111 1.53 4.05 -14.30
N THR A 112 0.34 4.64 -14.39
CA THR A 112 -0.78 4.39 -13.48
C THR A 112 -1.23 2.93 -13.56
N MET A 113 -1.36 2.39 -14.76
CA MET A 113 -1.76 1.00 -14.98
C MET A 113 -0.75 0.02 -14.38
N GLN A 114 0.55 0.23 -14.60
CA GLN A 114 1.61 -0.59 -14.00
C GLN A 114 1.58 -0.53 -12.46
N MET A 115 1.45 0.67 -11.89
CA MET A 115 1.32 0.83 -10.44
C MET A 115 0.11 0.10 -9.88
N ARG A 116 -1.05 0.23 -10.52
CA ARG A 116 -2.28 -0.47 -10.10
C ARG A 116 -2.10 -1.99 -10.10
N THR A 117 -1.48 -2.55 -11.13
CA THR A 117 -1.20 -3.99 -11.22
C THR A 117 -0.33 -4.44 -10.05
N ILE A 118 0.81 -3.78 -9.82
CA ILE A 118 1.73 -4.15 -8.73
C ILE A 118 1.06 -4.00 -7.35
N LEU A 119 0.30 -2.93 -7.13
CA LEU A 119 -0.38 -2.69 -5.84
C LEU A 119 -1.51 -3.70 -5.60
N SER A 120 -2.26 -4.09 -6.64
CA SER A 120 -3.33 -5.08 -6.52
C SER A 120 -2.78 -6.48 -6.28
N ASP A 121 -1.69 -6.86 -6.96
CA ASP A 121 -1.01 -8.14 -6.73
C ASP A 121 -0.49 -8.26 -5.30
N ARG A 122 0.10 -7.18 -4.78
CA ARG A 122 0.52 -7.11 -3.38
C ARG A 122 -0.66 -7.29 -2.43
N GLN A 123 -1.78 -6.63 -2.70
CA GLN A 123 -2.97 -6.73 -1.85
C GLN A 123 -3.51 -8.17 -1.83
N ASN A 124 -3.63 -8.78 -3.00
CA ASN A 124 -4.08 -10.16 -3.13
C ASN A 124 -3.14 -11.14 -2.40
N GLN A 125 -1.82 -10.98 -2.54
CA GLN A 125 -0.82 -11.79 -1.83
C GLN A 125 -0.92 -11.62 -0.32
N THR A 126 -1.14 -10.38 0.16
CA THR A 126 -1.28 -10.12 1.59
C THR A 126 -2.58 -10.70 2.14
N ASP A 127 -3.69 -10.56 1.42
CA ASP A 127 -4.98 -11.08 1.85
C ASP A 127 -4.97 -12.62 1.87
N TRP A 128 -4.34 -13.25 0.88
CA TRP A 128 -4.06 -14.69 0.88
C TRP A 128 -3.25 -15.10 2.12
N LEU A 129 -2.14 -14.40 2.40
CA LEU A 129 -1.29 -14.69 3.56
C LEU A 129 -2.08 -14.62 4.88
N ILE A 130 -2.91 -13.61 5.08
CA ILE A 130 -3.74 -13.47 6.28
C ILE A 130 -4.74 -14.62 6.39
N THR A 131 -5.33 -15.05 5.27
CA THR A 131 -6.25 -16.20 5.23
C THR A 131 -5.54 -17.46 5.65
N GLU A 132 -4.39 -17.80 5.05
CA GLU A 132 -3.60 -18.98 5.39
C GLU A 132 -3.17 -19.00 6.86
N VAL A 133 -2.75 -17.84 7.40
CA VAL A 133 -2.40 -17.72 8.83
C VAL A 133 -3.60 -17.99 9.72
N ASN A 134 -4.78 -17.46 9.39
CA ASN A 134 -6.01 -17.70 10.15
C ASN A 134 -6.46 -19.16 10.09
N ASP A 135 -6.31 -19.81 8.94
CA ASP A 135 -6.63 -21.22 8.75
C ASP A 135 -5.67 -22.11 9.53
N PHE A 136 -4.37 -21.80 9.52
CA PHE A 136 -3.39 -22.48 10.35
C PHE A 136 -3.73 -22.37 11.85
N ILE A 137 -4.05 -21.17 12.32
CA ILE A 137 -4.46 -20.92 13.71
C ILE A 137 -5.74 -21.74 14.03
N ALA A 138 -6.74 -21.71 13.15
CA ALA A 138 -7.99 -22.43 13.37
C ALA A 138 -7.80 -23.95 13.53
N GLN A 139 -6.82 -24.52 12.83
CA GLN A 139 -6.51 -25.96 12.88
C GLN A 139 -5.62 -26.35 14.05
N ASN A 140 -4.77 -25.44 14.55
CA ASN A 140 -3.68 -25.76 15.46
C ASN A 140 -3.74 -25.07 16.83
N TYR A 141 -4.70 -24.17 17.10
CA TYR A 141 -4.72 -23.34 18.31
C TYR A 141 -4.71 -24.10 19.64
N CYS A 142 -5.16 -25.37 19.66
CA CYS A 142 -5.13 -26.22 20.86
C CYS A 142 -3.71 -26.74 21.21
N GLY A 143 -2.78 -26.73 20.26
CA GLY A 143 -1.41 -27.16 20.45
C GLY A 143 -0.48 -26.05 20.86
N HIS A 144 0.81 -26.39 21.00
CA HIS A 144 1.88 -25.41 21.16
C HIS A 144 2.12 -24.73 19.79
N VAL A 145 1.59 -23.52 19.61
CA VAL A 145 1.75 -22.75 18.35
C VAL A 145 2.69 -21.60 18.56
N THR A 146 3.77 -21.57 17.78
CA THR A 146 4.75 -20.49 17.78
C THR A 146 4.64 -19.64 16.51
N LEU A 147 5.07 -18.38 16.60
CA LEU A 147 5.15 -17.50 15.43
C LEU A 147 6.12 -18.05 14.36
N ALA A 148 7.10 -18.85 14.76
CA ALA A 148 8.04 -19.51 13.85
C ALA A 148 7.32 -20.55 12.99
N GLU A 149 6.58 -21.45 13.61
CA GLU A 149 5.82 -22.50 12.91
C GLU A 149 4.79 -21.91 11.94
N ILE A 150 4.08 -20.84 12.36
CA ILE A 150 3.16 -20.15 11.46
C ILE A 150 3.91 -19.52 10.28
N ALA A 151 5.04 -18.85 10.54
CA ALA A 151 5.81 -18.19 9.49
C ALA A 151 6.39 -19.21 8.49
N ASP A 152 6.86 -20.35 8.98
CA ASP A 152 7.38 -21.46 8.17
C ASP A 152 6.26 -22.10 7.32
N SER A 153 5.04 -22.25 7.87
CA SER A 153 3.89 -22.82 7.13
C SER A 153 3.47 -21.98 5.94
N VAL A 154 3.65 -20.66 6.02
CA VAL A 154 3.29 -19.70 4.94
C VAL A 154 4.53 -19.16 4.21
N HIS A 155 5.69 -19.76 4.41
CA HIS A 155 6.96 -19.48 3.73
C HIS A 155 7.43 -18.00 3.81
N VAL A 156 7.26 -17.37 4.98
CA VAL A 156 7.73 -16.00 5.23
C VAL A 156 8.61 -15.93 6.50
N ASN A 157 9.34 -14.84 6.66
CA ASN A 157 10.06 -14.64 7.91
C ASN A 157 9.13 -14.11 9.04
N ARG A 158 9.45 -14.43 10.29
CA ARG A 158 8.67 -14.07 11.49
C ARG A 158 8.43 -12.58 11.64
N SER A 159 9.44 -11.77 11.36
CA SER A 159 9.33 -10.31 11.51
C SER A 159 8.35 -9.71 10.48
N TYR A 160 8.42 -10.20 9.25
CA TYR A 160 7.47 -9.80 8.19
C TYR A 160 6.04 -10.22 8.55
N LEU A 161 5.85 -11.49 8.94
CA LEU A 161 4.53 -12.01 9.34
C LEU A 161 3.92 -11.17 10.47
N SER A 162 4.66 -10.95 11.56
CA SER A 162 4.19 -10.19 12.72
C SER A 162 3.76 -8.79 12.34
N ARG A 163 4.56 -8.08 11.52
CA ARG A 163 4.26 -6.73 11.06
C ARG A 163 3.03 -6.68 10.17
N ILE A 164 3.01 -7.50 9.10
CA ILE A 164 1.93 -7.46 8.10
C ILE A 164 0.59 -7.91 8.68
N TYR A 165 0.60 -8.92 9.57
CA TYR A 165 -0.59 -9.40 10.23
C TYR A 165 -1.22 -8.31 11.11
N LYS A 166 -0.39 -7.60 11.91
CA LYS A 166 -0.85 -6.49 12.75
C LYS A 166 -1.33 -5.30 11.92
N GLU A 167 -0.64 -4.94 10.83
CA GLU A 167 -1.05 -3.87 9.92
C GLU A 167 -2.42 -4.14 9.30
N ARG A 168 -2.71 -5.40 8.92
CA ARG A 168 -3.95 -5.76 8.22
C ARG A 168 -5.13 -6.06 9.15
N THR A 169 -4.88 -6.70 10.29
CA THR A 169 -5.94 -7.15 11.19
C THR A 169 -6.13 -6.25 12.42
N GLY A 170 -5.19 -5.35 12.68
CA GLY A 170 -5.15 -4.53 13.90
C GLY A 170 -4.75 -5.31 15.16
N LYS A 171 -4.52 -6.64 15.07
CA LYS A 171 -4.25 -7.53 16.20
C LYS A 171 -2.90 -8.23 16.01
N ASN A 172 -2.24 -8.61 17.09
CA ASN A 172 -1.12 -9.53 16.95
C ASN A 172 -1.60 -10.99 16.85
N VAL A 173 -0.75 -11.85 16.30
CA VAL A 173 -1.09 -13.27 16.06
C VAL A 173 -1.44 -13.99 17.35
N PHE A 174 -0.72 -13.75 18.46
CA PHE A 174 -0.97 -14.40 19.75
C PHE A 174 -2.31 -13.98 20.37
N ASP A 175 -2.71 -12.72 20.20
CA ASP A 175 -4.02 -12.26 20.68
C ASP A 175 -5.15 -13.02 19.97
N VAL A 176 -4.98 -13.32 18.69
CA VAL A 176 -5.97 -14.10 17.90
C VAL A 176 -5.98 -15.56 18.35
N ILE A 177 -4.82 -16.18 18.58
CA ILE A 177 -4.74 -17.56 19.13
C ILE A 177 -5.43 -17.63 20.48
N ASN A 178 -5.09 -16.71 21.40
CA ASN A 178 -5.70 -16.69 22.74
C ASN A 178 -7.21 -16.43 22.71
N ALA A 179 -7.69 -15.55 21.82
CA ALA A 179 -9.10 -15.32 21.65
C ALA A 179 -9.84 -16.60 21.19
N ARG A 180 -9.27 -17.37 20.26
CA ARG A 180 -9.82 -18.66 19.81
C ARG A 180 -9.86 -19.69 20.94
N ARG A 181 -8.77 -19.79 21.73
CA ARG A 181 -8.72 -20.68 22.91
C ARG A 181 -9.81 -20.35 23.92
N VAL A 182 -9.96 -19.06 24.24
CA VAL A 182 -10.99 -18.58 25.18
C VAL A 182 -12.40 -18.88 24.67
N GLU A 183 -12.68 -18.64 23.39
CA GLU A 183 -14.00 -18.96 22.82
C GLU A 183 -14.29 -20.46 22.89
N LYS A 184 -13.31 -21.32 22.56
CA LYS A 184 -13.49 -22.78 22.67
C LYS A 184 -13.63 -23.24 24.13
N ALA A 185 -12.88 -22.63 25.04
CA ALA A 185 -13.02 -22.91 26.47
C ALA A 185 -14.42 -22.60 26.99
N LYS A 186 -15.01 -21.46 26.62
CA LYS A 186 -16.38 -21.09 26.96
C LYS A 186 -17.38 -22.12 26.45
N GLU A 187 -17.24 -22.54 25.19
CA GLU A 187 -18.09 -23.57 24.60
C GLU A 187 -18.04 -24.89 25.40
N LEU A 188 -16.81 -25.39 25.71
CA LEU A 188 -16.61 -26.62 26.45
C LEU A 188 -17.16 -26.56 27.87
N LEU A 189 -17.00 -25.44 28.58
CA LEU A 189 -17.55 -25.25 29.92
C LEU A 189 -19.10 -25.23 29.94
N GLN A 190 -19.75 -24.84 28.83
CA GLN A 190 -21.19 -24.81 28.70
C GLN A 190 -21.77 -26.16 28.25
N THR A 191 -21.00 -26.93 27.48
CA THR A 191 -21.49 -28.14 26.81
C THR A 191 -21.01 -29.45 27.44
N THR A 192 -20.02 -29.37 28.36
CA THR A 192 -19.43 -30.55 28.99
C THR A 192 -19.34 -30.39 30.51
N ASN A 193 -19.05 -31.48 31.21
CA ASN A 193 -18.79 -31.51 32.65
C ASN A 193 -17.30 -31.43 33.00
N MET A 194 -16.44 -30.96 32.03
CA MET A 194 -15.01 -30.83 32.27
C MET A 194 -14.74 -29.75 33.32
N ARG A 195 -13.71 -29.98 34.15
CA ARG A 195 -13.25 -28.98 35.10
C ARG A 195 -12.47 -27.90 34.41
N VAL A 196 -12.42 -26.69 34.99
CA VAL A 196 -11.76 -25.51 34.37
C VAL A 196 -10.32 -25.81 33.97
N TYR A 197 -9.53 -26.51 34.81
CA TYR A 197 -8.16 -26.86 34.49
C TYR A 197 -8.03 -27.85 33.31
N GLU A 198 -8.98 -28.81 33.20
CA GLU A 198 -9.04 -29.78 32.09
C GLU A 198 -9.33 -29.05 30.77
N VAL A 199 -10.29 -28.12 30.82
CA VAL A 199 -10.60 -27.26 29.66
C VAL A 199 -9.40 -26.40 29.27
N ALA A 200 -8.71 -25.77 30.24
CA ALA A 200 -7.53 -24.95 29.96
C ALA A 200 -6.44 -25.75 29.25
N LEU A 201 -6.10 -26.93 29.75
CA LEU A 201 -5.13 -27.81 29.10
C LEU A 201 -5.60 -28.24 27.70
N PHE A 202 -6.88 -28.60 27.56
CA PHE A 202 -7.44 -29.04 26.28
C PHE A 202 -7.36 -27.98 25.18
N VAL A 203 -7.57 -26.71 25.53
CA VAL A 203 -7.50 -25.61 24.56
C VAL A 203 -6.09 -25.02 24.36
N GLY A 204 -5.10 -25.59 25.03
CA GLY A 204 -3.67 -25.28 24.82
C GLY A 204 -3.07 -24.24 25.76
N PHE A 205 -3.68 -23.93 26.92
CA PHE A 205 -3.01 -23.19 27.99
C PHE A 205 -2.14 -24.13 28.83
N GLU A 206 -0.84 -23.85 28.88
CA GLU A 206 0.14 -24.71 29.57
C GLU A 206 0.11 -24.56 31.10
N ASP A 207 -0.28 -23.36 31.61
CA ASP A 207 -0.39 -23.05 33.03
C ASP A 207 -1.83 -22.68 33.41
N ALA A 208 -2.54 -23.63 34.00
CA ALA A 208 -3.82 -23.42 34.65
C ALA A 208 -3.63 -23.23 36.18
N ALA A 209 -2.66 -22.39 36.56
CA ALA A 209 -2.44 -22.05 37.97
C ALA A 209 -3.28 -20.84 38.40
#